data_54b3164ee30816d585911fdf8d831f7c
#
_entry.id   54b3164ee30816d585911fdf8d831f7c
#
_cell.length_a   1.000
_cell.length_b   1.000
_cell.length_c   1.000
_cell.angle_alpha   90.00
_cell.angle_beta   90.00
_cell.angle_gamma   90.00
#
_symmetry.space_group_name_H-M   'P 1'
#
loop_
_entity.id
_entity.type
_entity.pdbx_description
1 polymer ?
#
loop_
_entity_poly.entity_id
_entity_poly.type
_entity_poly.pdbx_seq_one_letter_code
_entity_poly.pdbx_strand_id
1 'polypeptide(L)'
;MVNYPHQISRKKAQVRPKKSNRVDFANRGMSFESAINATNDYYLSRGLAVIHKKPTPVQIVKVDYPKRSRAKIVEAYFRQASTTDYSGVYKGYYIDFEAKETRQKTAMPMKNFHAHQIEHMSQVISQDGICFVLLHFSTLKETYLLPAKDLIAFYQIDKGTKSMPLDYIKKRGYAITEAAYPQVPYLETVSYTHLRAHETS
;
A
#
# COMPACT_ATOMS: atom_id res chain seq x y z
N MET A 1 -66.79 36.28 24.44
CA MET A 1 -66.50 35.44 23.27
C MET A 1 -65.12 35.76 22.82
N VAL A 2 -64.18 34.82 22.94
CA VAL A 2 -62.76 35.00 22.60
C VAL A 2 -62.53 34.32 21.26
N ASN A 3 -62.12 35.07 20.24
CA ASN A 3 -61.82 34.59 18.94
C ASN A 3 -60.40 34.00 18.90
N TYR A 4 -60.25 32.69 18.57
CA TYR A 4 -58.95 32.05 18.28
C TYR A 4 -58.59 32.19 16.80
N PRO A 5 -57.34 32.53 16.43
CA PRO A 5 -56.93 32.63 15.03
C PRO A 5 -56.66 31.27 14.46
N HIS A 6 -57.03 31.14 13.15
CA HIS A 6 -56.92 29.91 12.33
C HIS A 6 -55.52 29.32 12.28
N GLN A 7 -55.45 27.96 12.35
CA GLN A 7 -54.25 27.15 12.12
C GLN A 7 -53.69 27.36 10.71
N ILE A 8 -52.43 27.83 10.65
CA ILE A 8 -51.67 27.87 9.40
C ILE A 8 -51.05 26.49 9.16
N SER A 9 -51.51 25.83 8.09
CA SER A 9 -50.98 24.56 7.60
C SER A 9 -49.49 24.71 7.22
N ARG A 10 -48.56 24.13 8.01
CA ARG A 10 -47.15 24.03 7.67
C ARG A 10 -46.93 22.96 6.60
N LYS A 11 -46.71 23.36 5.36
CA LYS A 11 -46.17 22.49 4.30
C LYS A 11 -44.84 21.95 4.73
N LYS A 12 -44.74 20.62 4.91
CA LYS A 12 -43.46 19.90 5.12
C LYS A 12 -42.57 20.12 3.89
N ALA A 13 -41.51 20.89 4.04
CA ALA A 13 -40.45 20.97 3.06
C ALA A 13 -39.77 19.60 2.96
N GLN A 14 -39.85 18.97 1.79
CA GLN A 14 -39.08 17.78 1.47
C GLN A 14 -37.60 18.19 1.40
N VAL A 15 -36.82 17.80 2.40
CA VAL A 15 -35.38 17.91 2.39
C VAL A 15 -34.85 16.85 1.44
N ARG A 16 -34.49 17.25 0.22
CA ARG A 16 -33.73 16.40 -0.69
C ARG A 16 -32.36 16.14 -0.06
N PRO A 17 -31.89 14.88 0.06
CA PRO A 17 -30.55 14.61 0.57
C PRO A 17 -29.54 15.23 -0.41
N LYS A 18 -28.78 16.22 0.04
CA LYS A 18 -27.60 16.69 -0.68
C LYS A 18 -26.61 15.52 -0.75
N LYS A 19 -26.36 15.01 -1.97
CA LYS A 19 -25.21 14.14 -2.24
C LYS A 19 -23.96 14.86 -1.70
N SER A 20 -23.32 14.27 -0.70
CA SER A 20 -22.10 14.81 -0.13
C SER A 20 -20.94 14.55 -1.09
N ASN A 21 -20.62 15.53 -1.93
CA ASN A 21 -19.39 15.58 -2.74
C ASN A 21 -18.16 15.94 -1.86
N ARG A 22 -18.15 15.52 -0.59
CA ARG A 22 -17.06 15.85 0.34
C ARG A 22 -15.85 14.92 0.30
N VAL A 23 -15.86 13.85 -0.52
CA VAL A 23 -14.80 12.83 -0.51
C VAL A 23 -13.63 13.19 -1.44
N ASP A 24 -13.82 14.06 -2.45
CA ASP A 24 -12.80 14.28 -3.48
C ASP A 24 -11.67 15.27 -3.12
N PHE A 25 -11.77 16.03 -2.03
CA PHE A 25 -10.79 17.07 -1.73
C PHE A 25 -9.69 16.66 -0.75
N ALA A 26 -9.91 15.63 0.07
CA ALA A 26 -8.95 15.21 1.10
C ALA A 26 -7.74 14.44 0.52
N ASN A 27 -7.86 13.83 -0.66
CA ASN A 27 -6.85 12.93 -1.23
C ASN A 27 -6.05 13.50 -2.42
N ARG A 28 -6.29 14.77 -2.81
CA ARG A 28 -5.51 15.41 -3.86
C ARG A 28 -4.15 15.83 -3.34
N GLY A 29 -3.14 14.96 -3.47
CA GLY A 29 -1.76 15.25 -3.09
C GLY A 29 -1.12 14.24 -2.14
N MET A 30 -1.87 13.23 -1.71
CA MET A 30 -1.30 12.13 -0.93
C MET A 30 -0.42 11.27 -1.84
N SER A 31 0.84 11.01 -1.46
CA SER A 31 1.70 10.08 -2.17
C SER A 31 1.16 8.65 -2.02
N PHE A 32 1.51 7.77 -2.97
CA PHE A 32 1.11 6.36 -2.89
C PHE A 32 1.59 5.71 -1.59
N GLU A 33 2.80 6.02 -1.17
CA GLU A 33 3.34 5.59 0.14
C GLU A 33 2.46 6.05 1.31
N SER A 34 2.05 7.32 1.32
CA SER A 34 1.18 7.86 2.38
C SER A 34 -0.19 7.17 2.40
N ALA A 35 -0.73 6.83 1.23
CA ALA A 35 -1.99 6.09 1.11
C ALA A 35 -1.88 4.66 1.69
N ILE A 36 -0.74 3.97 1.45
CA ILE A 36 -0.46 2.65 2.04
C ILE A 36 -0.30 2.76 3.55
N ASN A 37 0.45 3.75 4.04
CA ASN A 37 0.63 3.95 5.48
C ASN A 37 -0.71 4.19 6.19
N ALA A 38 -1.56 5.06 5.66
CA ALA A 38 -2.91 5.29 6.19
C ALA A 38 -3.80 4.04 6.15
N THR A 39 -3.64 3.20 5.11
CA THR A 39 -4.32 1.91 5.00
C THR A 39 -3.84 0.94 6.08
N ASN A 40 -2.53 0.88 6.36
CA ASN A 40 -1.97 0.03 7.41
C ASN A 40 -2.41 0.48 8.81
N ASP A 41 -2.47 1.79 9.06
CA ASP A 41 -3.01 2.35 10.30
C ASP A 41 -4.49 1.99 10.50
N TYR A 42 -5.27 2.01 9.42
CA TYR A 42 -6.65 1.53 9.44
C TYR A 42 -6.73 0.04 9.82
N TYR A 43 -5.93 -0.83 9.19
CA TYR A 43 -5.91 -2.25 9.51
C TYR A 43 -5.53 -2.50 10.96
N LEU A 44 -4.53 -1.81 11.47
CA LEU A 44 -4.11 -1.89 12.86
C LEU A 44 -5.22 -1.45 13.82
N SER A 45 -5.85 -0.29 13.56
CA SER A 45 -6.91 0.26 14.41
C SER A 45 -8.16 -0.63 14.46
N ARG A 46 -8.39 -1.45 13.43
CA ARG A 46 -9.50 -2.40 13.35
C ARG A 46 -9.13 -3.81 13.79
N GLY A 47 -7.89 -4.05 14.21
CA GLY A 47 -7.42 -5.39 14.58
C GLY A 47 -7.41 -6.38 13.42
N LEU A 48 -7.32 -5.89 12.16
CA LEU A 48 -7.34 -6.73 10.96
C LEU A 48 -5.96 -7.30 10.64
N ALA A 49 -4.91 -6.47 10.77
CA ALA A 49 -3.52 -6.85 10.52
C ALA A 49 -2.57 -5.93 11.26
N VAL A 50 -1.34 -6.39 11.45
CA VAL A 50 -0.23 -5.59 11.99
C VAL A 50 0.84 -5.50 10.92
N ILE A 51 0.88 -4.40 10.18
CA ILE A 51 1.79 -4.19 9.05
C ILE A 51 2.41 -2.81 9.19
N HIS A 52 3.75 -2.76 9.11
CA HIS A 52 4.49 -1.52 9.29
C HIS A 52 5.45 -1.29 8.13
N LYS A 53 5.70 -0.01 7.85
CA LYS A 53 6.81 0.39 7.00
C LYS A 53 8.11 0.13 7.75
N LYS A 54 9.07 -0.53 7.09
CA LYS A 54 10.40 -0.75 7.63
C LYS A 54 11.16 0.58 7.69
N PRO A 55 11.90 0.86 8.75
CA PRO A 55 12.69 2.08 8.85
C PRO A 55 13.81 2.10 7.80
N THR A 56 14.10 3.27 7.27
CA THR A 56 15.27 3.45 6.39
C THR A 56 16.55 3.16 7.17
N PRO A 57 17.38 2.21 6.74
CA PRO A 57 18.60 1.89 7.46
C PRO A 57 19.62 3.04 7.38
N VAL A 58 20.24 3.36 8.51
CA VAL A 58 21.30 4.35 8.57
C VAL A 58 22.55 3.75 9.19
N GLN A 59 23.71 4.08 8.63
CA GLN A 59 25.01 3.78 9.23
C GLN A 59 25.48 5.00 10.01
N ILE A 60 25.56 4.86 11.32
CA ILE A 60 26.09 5.89 12.21
C ILE A 60 27.63 5.84 12.13
N VAL A 61 28.25 6.98 11.84
CA VAL A 61 29.72 7.13 11.75
C VAL A 61 30.24 7.85 12.97
N LYS A 62 29.57 8.90 13.43
CA LYS A 62 30.02 9.70 14.55
C LYS A 62 28.87 10.04 15.49
N VAL A 63 29.11 9.80 16.76
CA VAL A 63 28.22 10.17 17.88
C VAL A 63 28.99 11.06 18.86
N ASP A 64 28.38 12.16 19.21
CA ASP A 64 28.86 13.04 20.30
C ASP A 64 28.15 12.66 21.60
N TYR A 65 28.92 12.41 22.66
CA TYR A 65 28.44 12.01 23.97
C TYR A 65 28.77 13.07 25.04
N PRO A 66 28.16 14.26 25.01
CA PRO A 66 28.43 15.25 26.07
C PRO A 66 27.98 14.75 27.44
N LYS A 67 26.96 13.87 27.51
CA LYS A 67 26.52 13.08 28.69
C LYS A 67 25.80 11.80 28.17
N ARG A 68 25.81 10.69 28.94
CA ARG A 68 25.16 9.43 28.58
C ARG A 68 23.68 9.59 28.16
N SER A 69 22.95 10.53 28.75
CA SER A 69 21.54 10.83 28.46
C SER A 69 21.32 11.77 27.27
N ARG A 70 22.37 12.25 26.60
CA ARG A 70 22.31 13.24 25.52
C ARG A 70 23.22 12.87 24.34
N ALA A 71 23.24 11.60 23.97
CA ALA A 71 23.93 11.15 22.77
C ALA A 71 23.30 11.84 21.52
N LYS A 72 24.13 12.50 20.73
CA LYS A 72 23.73 13.14 19.47
C LYS A 72 24.47 12.51 18.30
N ILE A 73 23.73 12.02 17.31
CA ILE A 73 24.32 11.57 16.05
C ILE A 73 24.78 12.82 15.30
N VAL A 74 26.07 12.92 15.03
CA VAL A 74 26.70 14.05 14.32
C VAL A 74 26.86 13.71 12.85
N GLU A 75 27.10 12.44 12.53
CA GLU A 75 27.30 11.98 11.16
C GLU A 75 26.73 10.58 10.99
N ALA A 76 25.88 10.43 9.96
CA ALA A 76 25.31 9.15 9.55
C ALA A 76 25.06 9.14 8.03
N TYR A 77 25.20 7.98 7.40
CA TYR A 77 24.90 7.78 5.99
C TYR A 77 23.71 6.84 5.82
N PHE A 78 22.85 7.13 4.84
CA PHE A 78 21.81 6.19 4.44
C PHE A 78 22.45 4.93 3.86
N ARG A 79 22.02 3.78 4.32
CA ARG A 79 22.35 2.50 3.71
C ARG A 79 21.26 2.09 2.74
N GLN A 80 21.63 1.34 1.73
CA GLN A 80 20.64 0.68 0.89
C GLN A 80 19.89 -0.35 1.72
N ALA A 81 18.54 -0.28 1.69
CA ALA A 81 17.71 -1.28 2.33
C ALA A 81 17.98 -2.65 1.68
N SER A 82 18.20 -3.68 2.48
CA SER A 82 18.43 -5.05 1.99
C SER A 82 17.14 -5.85 1.77
N THR A 83 16.00 -5.28 2.15
CA THR A 83 14.68 -5.93 2.12
C THR A 83 13.67 -5.04 1.42
N THR A 84 12.42 -5.47 1.37
CA THR A 84 11.27 -4.68 0.92
C THR A 84 10.89 -3.58 1.91
N ASP A 85 9.97 -2.70 1.52
CA ASP A 85 9.58 -1.53 2.30
C ASP A 85 8.63 -1.84 3.47
N TYR A 86 7.81 -2.89 3.37
CA TYR A 86 6.76 -3.21 4.33
C TYR A 86 6.81 -4.66 4.78
N SER A 87 6.52 -4.91 6.06
CA SER A 87 6.31 -6.26 6.58
C SER A 87 5.37 -6.28 7.77
N GLY A 88 4.81 -7.45 8.04
CA GLY A 88 3.92 -7.64 9.18
C GLY A 88 3.26 -9.00 9.24
N VAL A 89 2.11 -9.04 9.91
CA VAL A 89 1.33 -10.28 10.11
C VAL A 89 -0.14 -10.04 9.77
N TYR A 90 -0.72 -10.97 9.02
CA TYR A 90 -2.14 -11.02 8.71
C TYR A 90 -2.67 -12.45 8.85
N LYS A 91 -3.65 -12.67 9.72
CA LYS A 91 -4.25 -13.99 9.98
C LYS A 91 -3.22 -15.10 10.28
N GLY A 92 -2.16 -14.77 11.00
CA GLY A 92 -1.08 -15.70 11.34
C GLY A 92 0.01 -15.86 10.29
N TYR A 93 -0.17 -15.33 9.07
CA TYR A 93 0.81 -15.38 8.00
C TYR A 93 1.73 -14.16 8.03
N TYR A 94 3.03 -14.38 7.80
CA TYR A 94 3.96 -13.30 7.54
C TYR A 94 3.67 -12.66 6.18
N ILE A 95 3.56 -11.35 6.16
CA ILE A 95 3.40 -10.55 4.94
C ILE A 95 4.63 -9.69 4.73
N ASP A 96 5.10 -9.66 3.49
CA ASP A 96 6.22 -8.82 3.07
C ASP A 96 5.94 -8.24 1.69
N PHE A 97 6.11 -6.94 1.50
CA PHE A 97 5.85 -6.35 0.20
C PHE A 97 6.61 -5.06 -0.07
N GLU A 98 6.77 -4.80 -1.35
CA GLU A 98 7.35 -3.59 -1.90
C GLU A 98 6.27 -2.73 -2.52
N ALA A 99 6.43 -1.39 -2.52
CA ALA A 99 5.53 -0.46 -3.17
C ALA A 99 6.27 0.38 -4.20
N LYS A 100 5.79 0.41 -5.43
CA LYS A 100 6.37 1.19 -6.53
C LYS A 100 5.33 2.03 -7.24
N GLU A 101 5.70 3.26 -7.57
CA GLU A 101 4.87 4.18 -8.33
C GLU A 101 5.57 4.57 -9.63
N THR A 102 4.80 4.74 -10.70
CA THR A 102 5.28 5.25 -11.98
C THR A 102 4.28 6.20 -12.63
N ARG A 103 4.78 7.19 -13.37
CA ARG A 103 3.98 8.05 -14.25
C ARG A 103 3.81 7.47 -15.65
N GLN A 104 4.57 6.42 -15.99
CA GLN A 104 4.43 5.74 -17.28
C GLN A 104 3.06 5.07 -17.37
N LYS A 105 2.47 5.09 -18.58
CA LYS A 105 1.13 4.51 -18.80
C LYS A 105 1.16 3.05 -19.26
N THR A 106 2.29 2.58 -19.75
CA THR A 106 2.37 1.31 -20.49
C THR A 106 3.25 0.26 -19.82
N ALA A 107 4.10 0.67 -18.86
CA ALA A 107 5.04 -0.25 -18.23
C ALA A 107 5.56 0.27 -16.89
N MET A 108 6.01 -0.66 -16.03
CA MET A 108 6.74 -0.37 -14.79
C MET A 108 8.25 -0.54 -15.06
N PRO A 109 9.09 0.50 -14.83
CA PRO A 109 10.53 0.41 -15.05
C PRO A 109 11.19 -0.61 -14.12
N MET A 110 11.94 -1.57 -14.68
CA MET A 110 12.64 -2.61 -13.90
C MET A 110 13.79 -2.07 -13.05
N LYS A 111 14.34 -0.91 -13.39
CA LYS A 111 15.33 -0.22 -12.55
C LYS A 111 14.83 0.15 -11.15
N ASN A 112 13.51 0.16 -10.96
CA ASN A 112 12.89 0.42 -9.66
C ASN A 112 12.98 -0.79 -8.72
N PHE A 113 13.36 -1.98 -9.23
CA PHE A 113 13.53 -3.21 -8.46
C PHE A 113 15.01 -3.57 -8.39
N HIS A 114 15.54 -3.61 -7.18
CA HIS A 114 16.94 -3.96 -6.95
C HIS A 114 17.11 -5.47 -6.77
N ALA A 115 18.25 -6.01 -7.20
CA ALA A 115 18.52 -7.46 -7.15
C ALA A 115 18.35 -8.03 -5.72
N HIS A 116 18.81 -7.33 -4.70
CA HIS A 116 18.66 -7.76 -3.31
C HIS A 116 17.20 -7.81 -2.83
N GLN A 117 16.29 -6.96 -3.38
CA GLN A 117 14.86 -7.02 -3.08
C GLN A 117 14.23 -8.25 -3.71
N ILE A 118 14.60 -8.57 -4.95
CA ILE A 118 14.16 -9.80 -5.65
C ILE A 118 14.63 -11.06 -4.91
N GLU A 119 15.88 -11.08 -4.45
CA GLU A 119 16.42 -12.17 -3.65
C GLU A 119 15.68 -12.32 -2.32
N HIS A 120 15.48 -11.22 -1.59
CA HIS A 120 14.71 -11.23 -0.34
C HIS A 120 13.28 -11.77 -0.54
N MET A 121 12.58 -11.32 -1.59
CA MET A 121 11.23 -11.83 -1.92
C MET A 121 11.24 -13.33 -2.19
N SER A 122 12.27 -13.84 -2.90
CA SER A 122 12.43 -15.27 -3.13
C SER A 122 12.64 -16.06 -1.83
N GLN A 123 13.44 -15.52 -0.91
CA GLN A 123 13.68 -16.11 0.41
C GLN A 123 12.39 -16.14 1.25
N VAL A 124 11.61 -15.06 1.24
CA VAL A 124 10.32 -15.00 1.96
C VAL A 124 9.35 -16.06 1.43
N ILE A 125 9.24 -16.20 0.10
CA ILE A 125 8.37 -17.20 -0.53
C ILE A 125 8.83 -18.63 -0.18
N SER A 126 10.14 -18.89 -0.13
CA SER A 126 10.68 -20.21 0.21
C SER A 126 10.36 -20.65 1.66
N GLN A 127 9.92 -19.73 2.50
CA GLN A 127 9.47 -19.97 3.88
C GLN A 127 7.96 -19.81 4.04
N ASP A 128 7.20 -19.98 2.96
CA ASP A 128 5.72 -19.87 2.91
C ASP A 128 5.18 -18.49 3.34
N GLY A 129 6.00 -17.45 3.30
CA GLY A 129 5.57 -16.08 3.53
C GLY A 129 4.79 -15.54 2.34
N ILE A 130 3.77 -14.73 2.61
CA ILE A 130 2.99 -14.02 1.59
C ILE A 130 3.79 -12.82 1.12
N CYS A 131 4.28 -12.87 -0.13
CA CYS A 131 5.11 -11.83 -0.71
C CYS A 131 4.52 -11.30 -2.03
N PHE A 132 4.43 -9.98 -2.19
CA PHE A 132 3.88 -9.32 -3.36
C PHE A 132 4.47 -7.92 -3.56
N VAL A 133 4.10 -7.27 -4.67
CA VAL A 133 4.41 -5.86 -4.92
C VAL A 133 3.12 -5.10 -5.21
N LEU A 134 3.02 -3.89 -4.66
CA LEU A 134 1.97 -2.93 -4.99
C LEU A 134 2.50 -1.96 -6.04
N LEU A 135 1.84 -1.92 -7.19
CA LEU A 135 2.25 -1.16 -8.36
C LEU A 135 1.20 -0.09 -8.66
N HIS A 136 1.57 1.18 -8.53
CA HIS A 136 0.69 2.30 -8.82
C HIS A 136 1.09 3.03 -10.10
N PHE A 137 0.15 3.13 -11.03
CA PHE A 137 0.28 3.91 -12.26
C PHE A 137 -0.44 5.25 -12.09
N SER A 138 0.26 6.25 -11.56
CA SER A 138 -0.35 7.51 -11.10
C SER A 138 -1.07 8.27 -12.22
N THR A 139 -0.60 8.21 -13.46
CA THR A 139 -1.26 8.84 -14.61
C THR A 139 -2.58 8.14 -14.97
N LEU A 140 -2.67 6.82 -14.79
CA LEU A 140 -3.86 6.02 -15.06
C LEU A 140 -4.79 5.97 -13.85
N LYS A 141 -4.29 6.30 -12.65
CA LYS A 141 -4.95 6.07 -11.35
C LYS A 141 -5.33 4.61 -11.16
N GLU A 142 -4.45 3.72 -11.56
CA GLU A 142 -4.62 2.27 -11.46
C GLU A 142 -3.60 1.70 -10.49
N THR A 143 -4.04 0.83 -9.58
CA THR A 143 -3.20 0.13 -8.62
C THR A 143 -3.36 -1.38 -8.78
N TYR A 144 -2.23 -2.09 -8.76
CA TYR A 144 -2.20 -3.54 -8.92
C TYR A 144 -1.40 -4.19 -7.80
N LEU A 145 -1.88 -5.32 -7.30
CA LEU A 145 -1.10 -6.27 -6.53
C LEU A 145 -0.56 -7.33 -7.49
N LEU A 146 0.77 -7.43 -7.61
CA LEU A 146 1.43 -8.48 -8.37
C LEU A 146 2.12 -9.43 -7.38
N PRO A 147 1.77 -10.75 -7.38
CA PRO A 147 2.49 -11.73 -6.56
C PRO A 147 4.00 -11.70 -6.84
N ALA A 148 4.82 -11.77 -5.80
CA ALA A 148 6.27 -11.65 -5.98
C ALA A 148 6.85 -12.77 -6.86
N LYS A 149 6.25 -13.97 -6.87
CA LYS A 149 6.62 -15.07 -7.79
C LYS A 149 6.57 -14.65 -9.27
N ASP A 150 5.57 -13.85 -9.66
CA ASP A 150 5.41 -13.38 -11.04
C ASP A 150 6.41 -12.27 -11.38
N LEU A 151 6.73 -11.38 -10.43
CA LEU A 151 7.81 -10.41 -10.58
C LEU A 151 9.18 -11.10 -10.72
N ILE A 152 9.47 -12.11 -9.86
CA ILE A 152 10.72 -12.88 -9.89
C ILE A 152 10.85 -13.62 -11.22
N ALA A 153 9.77 -14.27 -11.69
CA ALA A 153 9.75 -14.96 -12.98
C ALA A 153 10.06 -13.97 -14.13
N PHE A 154 9.44 -12.80 -14.14
CA PHE A 154 9.73 -11.77 -15.15
C PHE A 154 11.18 -11.30 -15.09
N TYR A 155 11.71 -11.05 -13.89
CA TYR A 155 13.09 -10.60 -13.68
C TYR A 155 14.13 -11.63 -14.15
N GLN A 156 13.82 -12.94 -14.03
CA GLN A 156 14.73 -14.03 -14.43
C GLN A 156 14.72 -14.31 -15.93
N ILE A 157 13.57 -14.22 -16.60
CA ILE A 157 13.42 -14.56 -18.02
C ILE A 157 14.17 -13.55 -18.91
N ASP A 158 14.18 -12.30 -18.53
CA ASP A 158 14.71 -11.26 -19.39
C ASP A 158 15.55 -10.24 -18.60
N LYS A 159 16.79 -10.65 -18.30
CA LYS A 159 17.77 -9.81 -17.61
C LYS A 159 18.13 -8.49 -18.36
N GLY A 160 17.67 -8.35 -19.61
CA GLY A 160 17.87 -7.16 -20.45
C GLY A 160 16.66 -6.26 -20.55
N THR A 161 15.48 -6.71 -20.15
CA THR A 161 14.25 -5.93 -20.30
C THR A 161 14.22 -4.75 -19.33
N LYS A 162 14.11 -3.55 -19.90
CA LYS A 162 14.13 -2.29 -19.14
C LYS A 162 12.83 -2.00 -18.39
N SER A 163 11.71 -2.61 -18.79
CA SER A 163 10.39 -2.30 -18.24
C SER A 163 9.45 -3.51 -18.32
N MET A 164 8.67 -3.75 -17.28
CA MET A 164 7.62 -4.76 -17.24
C MET A 164 6.33 -4.17 -17.83
N PRO A 165 5.79 -4.75 -18.94
CA PRO A 165 4.60 -4.23 -19.60
C PRO A 165 3.37 -4.24 -18.68
N LEU A 166 2.51 -3.22 -18.81
CA LEU A 166 1.25 -3.16 -18.06
C LEU A 166 0.35 -4.36 -18.36
N ASP A 167 0.34 -4.85 -19.61
CA ASP A 167 -0.44 -6.03 -19.99
C ASP A 167 0.02 -7.30 -19.25
N TYR A 168 1.33 -7.46 -19.02
CA TYR A 168 1.85 -8.53 -18.17
C TYR A 168 1.32 -8.40 -16.73
N ILE A 169 1.37 -7.18 -16.18
CA ILE A 169 0.88 -6.90 -14.83
C ILE A 169 -0.62 -7.18 -14.74
N LYS A 170 -1.42 -6.75 -15.73
CA LYS A 170 -2.87 -7.01 -15.78
C LYS A 170 -3.20 -8.50 -15.89
N LYS A 171 -2.38 -9.26 -16.61
CA LYS A 171 -2.59 -10.71 -16.80
C LYS A 171 -2.21 -11.54 -15.57
N ARG A 172 -1.21 -11.12 -14.81
CA ARG A 172 -0.64 -11.88 -13.69
C ARG A 172 -0.98 -11.32 -12.33
N GLY A 173 -1.33 -10.05 -12.27
CA GLY A 173 -1.68 -9.34 -11.06
C GLY A 173 -3.18 -9.16 -10.89
N TYR A 174 -3.54 -8.48 -9.83
CA TYR A 174 -4.91 -8.21 -9.42
C TYR A 174 -5.09 -6.71 -9.28
N ALA A 175 -6.09 -6.16 -9.94
CA ALA A 175 -6.44 -4.76 -9.78
C ALA A 175 -6.98 -4.49 -8.36
N ILE A 176 -6.48 -3.45 -7.72
CA ILE A 176 -7.00 -2.95 -6.45
C ILE A 176 -7.93 -1.78 -6.77
N THR A 177 -9.20 -1.93 -6.44
CA THR A 177 -10.15 -0.83 -6.55
C THR A 177 -9.94 0.12 -5.40
N GLU A 178 -9.52 1.35 -5.69
CA GLU A 178 -9.39 2.38 -4.66
C GLU A 178 -10.74 2.66 -4.02
N ALA A 179 -10.75 2.78 -2.71
CA ALA A 179 -11.93 3.08 -1.91
C ALA A 179 -11.78 4.44 -1.22
N ALA A 180 -12.88 4.94 -0.67
CA ALA A 180 -12.82 6.16 0.12
C ALA A 180 -11.94 5.98 1.37
N TYR A 181 -12.04 4.81 2.00
CA TYR A 181 -11.23 4.44 3.15
C TYR A 181 -11.42 2.93 3.47
N PRO A 182 -10.37 2.12 3.64
CA PRO A 182 -8.97 2.47 3.36
C PRO A 182 -8.75 2.70 1.86
N GLN A 183 -7.82 3.59 1.50
CA GLN A 183 -7.64 3.99 0.12
C GLN A 183 -7.08 2.87 -0.76
N VAL A 184 -6.21 2.02 -0.22
CA VAL A 184 -5.59 0.90 -0.93
C VAL A 184 -5.92 -0.42 -0.22
N PRO A 185 -7.13 -1.00 -0.39
CA PRO A 185 -7.59 -2.16 0.37
C PRO A 185 -6.96 -3.48 -0.14
N TYR A 186 -5.65 -3.60 -0.09
CA TYR A 186 -4.91 -4.74 -0.66
C TYR A 186 -5.10 -6.07 0.10
N LEU A 187 -5.49 -6.06 1.39
CA LEU A 187 -5.70 -7.29 2.15
C LEU A 187 -6.89 -8.12 1.67
N GLU A 188 -7.89 -7.50 1.05
CA GLU A 188 -9.00 -8.23 0.41
C GLU A 188 -8.45 -9.10 -0.73
N THR A 189 -7.56 -8.53 -1.55
CA THR A 189 -6.88 -9.25 -2.63
C THR A 189 -5.96 -10.34 -2.08
N VAL A 190 -5.20 -10.07 -1.02
CA VAL A 190 -4.34 -11.08 -0.35
C VAL A 190 -5.17 -12.26 0.15
N SER A 191 -6.30 -12.01 0.80
CA SER A 191 -7.22 -13.07 1.26
C SER A 191 -7.69 -13.96 0.12
N TYR A 192 -8.05 -13.35 -1.00
CA TYR A 192 -8.56 -14.08 -2.16
C TYR A 192 -7.46 -14.93 -2.84
N THR A 193 -6.25 -14.41 -2.96
CA THR A 193 -5.19 -14.98 -3.77
C THR A 193 -4.30 -15.98 -3.04
N HIS A 194 -4.09 -15.80 -1.74
CA HIS A 194 -3.16 -16.61 -0.96
C HIS A 194 -3.84 -17.49 0.07
N LEU A 195 -4.88 -17.00 0.75
CA LEU A 195 -5.47 -17.75 1.85
C LEU A 195 -6.48 -18.81 1.36
N ARG A 196 -7.29 -18.52 0.34
CA ARG A 196 -8.23 -19.49 -0.22
C ARG A 196 -7.55 -20.66 -0.95
N ALA A 197 -6.34 -20.46 -1.50
CA ALA A 197 -5.59 -21.52 -2.12
C ALA A 197 -5.12 -22.60 -1.11
N HIS A 198 -4.94 -22.22 0.16
CA HIS A 198 -4.57 -23.16 1.24
C HIS A 198 -5.79 -23.91 1.84
N GLU A 199 -7.00 -23.40 1.67
CA GLU A 199 -8.22 -24.07 2.17
C GLU A 199 -8.71 -25.20 1.25
N THR A 200 -8.19 -25.28 0.01
CA THR A 200 -8.58 -26.28 -1.01
C THR A 200 -7.51 -27.36 -1.25
N SER A 201 -6.45 -27.38 -0.47
CA SER A 201 -5.38 -28.39 -0.49
C SER A 201 -5.44 -29.21 0.77
#